data_af7fd420d4b8d19f4a53f7b58188f2e1
#
_entry.id   af7fd420d4b8d19f4a53f7b58188f2e1
#
_cell.length_a   1.000
_cell.length_b   1.000
_cell.length_c   1.000
_cell.angle_alpha   90.00
_cell.angle_beta   90.00
_cell.angle_gamma   90.00
#
_symmetry.space_group_name_H-M   'P 1'
#
loop_
_entity.id
_entity.type
_entity.pdbx_description
1 polymer ?
#
loop_
_entity_poly.entity_id
_entity_poly.type
_entity_poly.pdbx_seq_one_letter_code
_entity_poly.pdbx_strand_id
1 'polypeptide(L)'
;MKNTQRHKYKDKEICETRTLTFDPYPYSEIDQVIRLIQDNLTSDLLKGRKSLMYPSDVLTNKYYGHCYHSSQALHYLMDCDILTPMSGEDYRGEKHWWLQDGQKIYDCTAKQYLDRGEHPPYNTGKKTNWYGWKQRPQQISLTLMKRVLDDRLISDIVTKP
;
A
#
# COMPACT_ATOMS: atom_id res chain seq x y z
N MET A 1 -2.02 1.90 -27.96
CA MET A 1 -2.77 1.30 -26.82
C MET A 1 -2.20 1.73 -25.48
N LYS A 2 -0.91 1.56 -25.25
CA LYS A 2 -0.28 2.02 -23.99
C LYS A 2 -0.48 3.51 -23.73
N ASN A 3 -0.50 4.33 -24.78
CA ASN A 3 -0.62 5.78 -24.63
C ASN A 3 -2.01 6.23 -24.17
N THR A 4 -3.07 5.58 -24.65
CA THR A 4 -4.44 5.96 -24.28
C THR A 4 -4.72 5.70 -22.81
N GLN A 5 -4.29 4.55 -22.31
CA GLN A 5 -4.46 4.20 -20.91
C GLN A 5 -3.62 5.09 -19.98
N ARG A 6 -2.38 5.37 -20.38
CA ARG A 6 -1.51 6.30 -19.67
C ARG A 6 -2.13 7.69 -19.57
N HIS A 7 -2.72 8.15 -20.66
CA HIS A 7 -3.34 9.46 -20.68
C HIS A 7 -4.54 9.55 -19.74
N LYS A 8 -5.34 8.50 -19.72
CA LYS A 8 -6.51 8.42 -18.82
C LYS A 8 -6.11 8.50 -17.35
N TYR A 9 -5.09 7.76 -16.95
CA TYR A 9 -4.59 7.81 -15.57
C TYR A 9 -3.91 9.14 -15.26
N LYS A 10 -3.18 9.66 -16.22
CA LYS A 10 -2.51 10.95 -16.09
C LYS A 10 -3.49 12.05 -15.75
N ASP A 11 -4.60 12.13 -16.46
CA ASP A 11 -5.57 13.20 -16.26
C ASP A 11 -6.25 13.11 -14.89
N LYS A 12 -6.49 11.89 -14.39
CA LYS A 12 -7.14 11.70 -13.09
C LYS A 12 -6.18 11.82 -11.92
N GLU A 13 -5.01 11.19 -12.00
CA GLU A 13 -4.16 11.01 -10.83
C GLU A 13 -3.10 12.10 -10.67
N ILE A 14 -2.64 12.67 -11.78
CA ILE A 14 -1.57 13.69 -11.71
C ILE A 14 -2.04 14.93 -10.97
N CYS A 15 -3.28 15.37 -11.18
CA CYS A 15 -3.78 16.57 -10.52
C CYS A 15 -3.77 16.42 -9.01
N GLU A 16 -4.17 15.27 -8.51
CA GLU A 16 -4.23 14.99 -7.07
C GLU A 16 -2.86 14.77 -6.46
N THR A 17 -1.99 14.04 -7.16
CA THR A 17 -0.63 13.77 -6.67
C THR A 17 0.19 15.04 -6.54
N ARG A 18 -0.03 16.02 -7.43
CA ARG A 18 0.71 17.29 -7.40
C ARG A 18 0.45 18.12 -6.16
N THR A 19 -0.64 17.88 -5.45
CA THR A 19 -0.96 18.65 -4.24
C THR A 19 -0.33 18.07 -2.99
N LEU A 20 0.21 16.86 -3.06
CA LEU A 20 0.79 16.20 -1.89
C LEU A 20 2.31 16.38 -1.91
N THR A 21 2.82 17.16 -0.96
CA THR A 21 4.26 17.39 -0.76
C THR A 21 4.63 16.95 0.65
N PHE A 22 5.76 16.26 0.77
CA PHE A 22 6.24 15.77 2.06
C PHE A 22 7.71 15.37 1.96
N ASP A 23 8.36 15.31 3.12
CA ASP A 23 9.71 14.74 3.22
C ASP A 23 9.59 13.21 3.38
N PRO A 24 10.24 12.40 2.55
CA PRO A 24 10.21 10.96 2.70
C PRO A 24 10.71 10.53 4.07
N TYR A 25 10.16 9.42 4.58
CA TYR A 25 10.64 8.85 5.84
C TYR A 25 12.03 8.23 5.65
N PRO A 26 12.93 8.36 6.64
CA PRO A 26 14.19 7.62 6.60
C PRO A 26 13.94 6.11 6.61
N TYR A 27 14.77 5.36 5.89
CA TYR A 27 14.62 3.89 5.81
C TYR A 27 14.61 3.24 7.19
N SER A 28 15.38 3.76 8.14
CA SER A 28 15.42 3.24 9.51
C SER A 28 14.07 3.28 10.23
N GLU A 29 13.12 4.09 9.75
CA GLU A 29 11.79 4.23 10.35
C GLU A 29 10.72 3.38 9.65
N ILE A 30 11.11 2.50 8.74
CA ILE A 30 10.15 1.76 7.90
C ILE A 30 9.14 0.96 8.73
N ASP A 31 9.56 0.35 9.84
CA ASP A 31 8.64 -0.42 10.68
C ASP A 31 7.60 0.47 11.35
N GLN A 32 7.98 1.69 11.72
CA GLN A 32 7.07 2.69 12.27
C GLN A 32 6.06 3.13 11.20
N VAL A 33 6.52 3.34 9.97
CA VAL A 33 5.65 3.73 8.86
C VAL A 33 4.63 2.63 8.57
N ILE A 34 5.07 1.36 8.61
CA ILE A 34 4.16 0.23 8.44
C ILE A 34 3.06 0.26 9.52
N ARG A 35 3.41 0.52 10.77
CA ARG A 35 2.42 0.62 11.86
C ARG A 35 1.44 1.77 11.63
N LEU A 36 1.93 2.92 11.18
CA LEU A 36 1.06 4.06 10.86
C LEU A 36 0.10 3.73 9.73
N ILE A 37 0.58 3.03 8.70
CA ILE A 37 -0.28 2.56 7.61
C ILE A 37 -1.34 1.61 8.15
N GLN A 38 -0.95 0.62 8.95
CA GLN A 38 -1.87 -0.35 9.54
C GLN A 38 -2.94 0.32 10.37
N ASP A 39 -2.59 1.33 11.15
CA ASP A 39 -3.53 2.07 11.99
C ASP A 39 -4.57 2.84 11.18
N ASN A 40 -4.28 3.12 9.92
CA ASN A 40 -5.14 3.89 9.03
C ASN A 40 -5.91 3.05 8.02
N LEU A 41 -5.84 1.73 8.11
CA LEU A 41 -6.61 0.84 7.24
C LEU A 41 -8.05 0.76 7.71
N THR A 42 -8.96 1.28 6.92
CA THR A 42 -10.39 1.34 7.24
C THR A 42 -11.23 0.87 6.07
N SER A 43 -12.45 0.42 6.36
CA SER A 43 -13.32 -0.18 5.36
C SER A 43 -13.75 0.78 4.25
N ASP A 44 -13.74 2.08 4.50
CA ASP A 44 -14.08 3.08 3.48
C ASP A 44 -13.10 3.05 2.30
N LEU A 45 -11.84 2.64 2.54
CA LEU A 45 -10.84 2.50 1.48
C LEU A 45 -11.18 1.35 0.50
N LEU A 46 -12.08 0.47 0.88
CA LEU A 46 -12.49 -0.68 0.06
C LEU A 46 -13.76 -0.41 -0.74
N LYS A 47 -14.39 0.73 -0.56
CA LYS A 47 -15.63 1.08 -1.27
C LYS A 47 -15.43 1.04 -2.78
N GLY A 48 -16.37 0.39 -3.48
CA GLY A 48 -16.32 0.28 -4.93
C GLY A 48 -15.28 -0.69 -5.48
N ARG A 49 -14.56 -1.40 -4.62
CA ARG A 49 -13.57 -2.39 -5.04
C ARG A 49 -14.28 -3.66 -5.49
N LYS A 50 -14.39 -3.84 -6.80
CA LYS A 50 -15.05 -5.02 -7.41
C LYS A 50 -14.14 -6.25 -7.48
N SER A 51 -12.85 -6.07 -7.24
CA SER A 51 -11.87 -7.16 -7.34
C SER A 51 -11.80 -8.04 -6.10
N LEU A 52 -12.50 -7.68 -5.02
CA LEU A 52 -12.47 -8.46 -3.79
C LEU A 52 -13.36 -9.70 -3.94
N MET A 53 -12.73 -10.87 -3.83
CA MET A 53 -13.38 -12.16 -4.07
C MET A 53 -14.13 -12.70 -2.83
N TYR A 54 -13.75 -12.23 -1.65
CA TYR A 54 -14.28 -12.76 -0.38
C TYR A 54 -14.83 -11.63 0.49
N PRO A 55 -16.05 -11.15 0.20
CA PRO A 55 -16.62 -10.02 0.96
C PRO A 55 -16.76 -10.28 2.46
N SER A 56 -16.95 -11.54 2.87
CA SER A 56 -17.02 -11.87 4.30
C SER A 56 -15.72 -11.59 5.03
N ASP A 57 -14.57 -11.68 4.35
CA ASP A 57 -13.28 -11.40 4.93
C ASP A 57 -13.12 -9.90 5.24
N VAL A 58 -13.79 -9.04 4.49
CA VAL A 58 -13.82 -7.60 4.75
C VAL A 58 -14.36 -7.30 6.16
N LEU A 59 -15.36 -8.07 6.58
CA LEU A 59 -16.02 -7.87 7.87
C LEU A 59 -15.23 -8.46 9.04
N THR A 60 -14.40 -9.47 8.79
CA THR A 60 -13.73 -10.24 9.84
C THR A 60 -12.23 -9.98 9.93
N ASN A 61 -11.64 -9.34 8.93
CA ASN A 61 -10.20 -9.12 8.87
C ASN A 61 -9.89 -7.70 8.42
N LYS A 62 -9.33 -6.92 9.34
CA LYS A 62 -8.98 -5.51 9.12
C LYS A 62 -8.04 -5.31 7.92
N TYR A 63 -7.20 -6.29 7.63
CA TYR A 63 -6.12 -6.15 6.63
C TYR A 63 -6.53 -6.61 5.24
N TYR A 64 -7.59 -7.41 5.13
CA TYR A 64 -8.01 -7.97 3.87
C TYR A 64 -8.43 -6.88 2.87
N GLY A 65 -7.92 -7.00 1.65
CA GLY A 65 -8.24 -6.09 0.54
C GLY A 65 -7.34 -4.86 0.44
N HIS A 66 -6.45 -4.64 1.42
CA HIS A 66 -5.61 -3.44 1.47
C HIS A 66 -4.17 -3.67 0.97
N CYS A 67 -3.82 -4.86 0.52
CA CYS A 67 -2.41 -5.19 0.24
C CYS A 67 -1.79 -4.30 -0.84
N TYR A 68 -2.51 -4.04 -1.93
CA TYR A 68 -2.00 -3.23 -3.02
C TYR A 68 -1.78 -1.77 -2.58
N HIS A 69 -2.80 -1.15 -2.03
CA HIS A 69 -2.74 0.27 -1.68
C HIS A 69 -1.81 0.55 -0.50
N SER A 70 -1.75 -0.36 0.47
CA SER A 70 -0.81 -0.20 1.58
C SER A 70 0.64 -0.37 1.12
N SER A 71 0.91 -1.30 0.23
CA SER A 71 2.25 -1.48 -0.34
C SER A 71 2.66 -0.27 -1.19
N GLN A 72 1.73 0.24 -1.99
CA GLN A 72 2.00 1.43 -2.80
C GLN A 72 2.23 2.66 -1.91
N ALA A 73 1.42 2.85 -0.88
CA ALA A 73 1.61 3.94 0.06
C ALA A 73 2.97 3.86 0.75
N LEU A 74 3.36 2.69 1.21
CA LEU A 74 4.67 2.49 1.84
C LEU A 74 5.80 2.84 0.86
N HIS A 75 5.71 2.37 -0.37
CA HIS A 75 6.71 2.60 -1.40
C HIS A 75 6.95 4.11 -1.62
N TYR A 76 5.87 4.88 -1.76
CA TYR A 76 5.99 6.31 -2.01
C TYR A 76 6.33 7.12 -0.76
N LEU A 77 5.85 6.71 0.41
CA LEU A 77 6.21 7.38 1.67
C LEU A 77 7.71 7.24 1.99
N MET A 78 8.28 6.10 1.66
CA MET A 78 9.71 5.86 1.87
C MET A 78 10.57 6.45 0.75
N ASP A 79 10.01 6.57 -0.46
CA ASP A 79 10.71 7.05 -1.67
C ASP A 79 12.09 6.40 -1.80
N CYS A 80 12.13 5.08 -1.72
CA CYS A 80 13.37 4.32 -1.65
C CYS A 80 13.41 3.25 -2.75
N ASP A 81 14.32 3.39 -3.69
CA ASP A 81 14.42 2.54 -4.87
C ASP A 81 14.79 1.09 -4.55
N ILE A 82 15.37 0.83 -3.38
CA ILE A 82 15.71 -0.53 -2.98
C ILE A 82 14.47 -1.34 -2.59
N LEU A 83 13.33 -0.68 -2.35
CA LEU A 83 12.08 -1.36 -2.05
C LEU A 83 11.40 -1.75 -3.36
N THR A 84 11.39 -3.02 -3.66
CA THR A 84 10.84 -3.57 -4.91
C THR A 84 9.40 -4.03 -4.69
N PRO A 85 8.44 -3.55 -5.50
CA PRO A 85 7.08 -4.09 -5.46
C PRO A 85 7.05 -5.55 -5.88
N MET A 86 6.39 -6.37 -5.09
CA MET A 86 6.25 -7.81 -5.33
C MET A 86 4.78 -8.19 -5.30
N SER A 87 4.41 -9.18 -6.08
CA SER A 87 3.09 -9.79 -5.97
C SER A 87 3.17 -11.28 -6.18
N GLY A 88 2.25 -12.00 -5.55
CA GLY A 88 2.14 -13.45 -5.69
C GLY A 88 0.70 -13.86 -5.50
N GLU A 89 0.33 -14.95 -6.15
CA GLU A 89 -1.03 -15.49 -6.06
C GLU A 89 -1.10 -16.49 -4.92
N ASP A 90 -2.13 -16.34 -4.08
CA ASP A 90 -2.34 -17.26 -2.96
C ASP A 90 -3.11 -18.52 -3.40
N TYR A 91 -3.34 -19.45 -2.45
CA TYR A 91 -4.02 -20.71 -2.76
C TYR A 91 -5.48 -20.53 -3.18
N ARG A 92 -6.08 -19.35 -2.88
CA ARG A 92 -7.44 -19.03 -3.28
C ARG A 92 -7.51 -18.34 -4.64
N GLY A 93 -6.35 -18.10 -5.26
CA GLY A 93 -6.27 -17.39 -6.54
C GLY A 93 -6.27 -15.87 -6.42
N GLU A 94 -6.19 -15.33 -5.21
CA GLU A 94 -6.08 -13.89 -5.02
C GLU A 94 -4.64 -13.43 -5.07
N LYS A 95 -4.41 -12.28 -5.68
CA LYS A 95 -3.10 -11.68 -5.74
C LYS A 95 -2.81 -10.89 -4.46
N HIS A 96 -1.66 -11.16 -3.85
CA HIS A 96 -1.17 -10.45 -2.67
C HIS A 96 0.03 -9.58 -3.06
N TRP A 97 0.14 -8.41 -2.45
CA TRP A 97 1.19 -7.42 -2.73
C TRP A 97 1.99 -7.11 -1.48
N TRP A 98 3.30 -6.92 -1.66
CA TRP A 98 4.22 -6.49 -0.60
C TRP A 98 5.42 -5.80 -1.23
N LEU A 99 6.32 -5.27 -0.38
CA LEU A 99 7.61 -4.74 -0.81
C LEU A 99 8.73 -5.64 -0.31
N GLN A 100 9.84 -5.64 -1.04
CA GLN A 100 10.97 -6.48 -0.70
C GLN A 100 12.29 -5.77 -0.98
N ASP A 101 13.22 -5.90 -0.04
CA ASP A 101 14.59 -5.47 -0.17
C ASP A 101 15.49 -6.70 -0.02
N GLY A 102 15.92 -7.26 -1.16
CA GLY A 102 16.65 -8.53 -1.16
C GLY A 102 15.82 -9.63 -0.53
N GLN A 103 16.29 -10.21 0.58
CA GLN A 103 15.57 -11.24 1.32
C GLN A 103 14.56 -10.66 2.32
N LYS A 104 14.62 -9.36 2.57
CA LYS A 104 13.80 -8.75 3.59
C LYS A 104 12.45 -8.34 3.04
N ILE A 105 11.38 -8.81 3.69
CA ILE A 105 10.00 -8.59 3.26
C ILE A 105 9.36 -7.54 4.15
N TYR A 106 8.66 -6.58 3.52
CA TYR A 106 7.88 -5.55 4.18
C TYR A 106 6.44 -5.64 3.70
N ASP A 107 5.58 -6.17 4.56
CA ASP A 107 4.19 -6.49 4.21
C ASP A 107 3.24 -5.89 5.25
N CYS A 108 2.57 -4.82 4.87
CA CYS A 108 1.64 -4.11 5.76
C CYS A 108 0.43 -4.96 6.12
N THR A 109 0.08 -5.95 5.31
CA THR A 109 -1.15 -6.73 5.47
C THR A 109 -0.90 -8.22 5.63
N ALA A 110 0.29 -8.60 6.07
CA ALA A 110 0.63 -10.02 6.32
C ALA A 110 -0.39 -10.69 7.25
N LYS A 111 -0.95 -9.93 8.19
CA LYS A 111 -1.91 -10.45 9.17
C LYS A 111 -3.20 -10.97 8.55
N GLN A 112 -3.55 -10.56 7.31
CA GLN A 112 -4.71 -11.16 6.65
C GLN A 112 -4.54 -12.67 6.46
N TYR A 113 -3.30 -13.15 6.40
CA TYR A 113 -2.99 -14.58 6.35
C TYR A 113 -2.66 -15.13 7.73
N LEU A 114 -1.81 -14.44 8.48
CA LEU A 114 -1.32 -14.92 9.77
C LEU A 114 -2.46 -15.10 10.79
N ASP A 115 -3.46 -14.22 10.76
CA ASP A 115 -4.62 -14.31 11.65
C ASP A 115 -5.49 -15.54 11.37
N ARG A 116 -5.34 -16.14 10.19
CA ARG A 116 -6.02 -17.40 9.83
C ARG A 116 -5.11 -18.61 9.97
N GLY A 117 -3.92 -18.45 10.55
CA GLY A 117 -2.94 -19.53 10.67
C GLY A 117 -2.28 -19.91 9.35
N GLU A 118 -2.27 -18.99 8.38
CA GLU A 118 -1.70 -19.21 7.05
C GLU A 118 -0.49 -18.33 6.82
N HIS A 119 0.34 -18.69 5.84
CA HIS A 119 1.46 -17.86 5.40
C HIS A 119 1.08 -17.06 4.17
N PRO A 120 1.54 -15.80 4.05
CA PRO A 120 1.39 -15.07 2.80
C PRO A 120 2.13 -15.79 1.66
N PRO A 121 1.70 -15.59 0.40
CA PRO A 121 2.24 -16.33 -0.74
C PRO A 121 3.60 -15.79 -1.24
N TYR A 122 4.55 -15.60 -0.34
CA TYR A 122 5.85 -15.04 -0.71
C TYR A 122 6.63 -15.94 -1.67
N ASN A 123 6.44 -17.24 -1.56
CA ASN A 123 7.12 -18.22 -2.41
C ASN A 123 6.66 -18.17 -3.87
N THR A 124 5.50 -17.60 -4.15
CA THR A 124 5.03 -17.38 -5.53
C THR A 124 5.32 -15.95 -6.01
N GLY A 125 6.03 -15.18 -5.21
CA GLY A 125 6.28 -13.77 -5.47
C GLY A 125 7.12 -13.50 -6.69
N LYS A 126 6.72 -12.47 -7.44
CA LYS A 126 7.44 -11.96 -8.59
C LYS A 126 7.53 -10.45 -8.50
N LYS A 127 8.65 -9.91 -8.97
CA LYS A 127 8.80 -8.47 -9.15
C LYS A 127 7.69 -7.99 -10.09
N THR A 128 7.02 -6.90 -9.72
CA THR A 128 5.87 -6.40 -10.46
C THR A 128 5.89 -4.88 -10.51
N ASN A 129 5.07 -4.31 -11.40
CA ASN A 129 4.88 -2.88 -11.50
C ASN A 129 3.50 -2.52 -10.97
N TRP A 130 3.37 -1.28 -10.48
CA TRP A 130 2.08 -0.75 -10.10
C TRP A 130 1.14 -0.68 -11.29
N TYR A 131 -0.15 -0.88 -11.05
CA TYR A 131 -1.17 -0.73 -12.09
C TYR A 131 -1.26 0.73 -12.55
N GLY A 132 -1.58 0.92 -13.82
CA GLY A 132 -1.76 2.24 -14.39
C GLY A 132 -0.47 3.05 -14.48
N TRP A 133 -0.53 4.28 -14.04
CA TRP A 133 0.61 5.20 -14.12
C TRP A 133 1.58 4.96 -12.97
N LYS A 134 2.60 4.18 -13.20
CA LYS A 134 3.51 3.65 -12.16
C LYS A 134 4.34 4.70 -11.43
N GLN A 135 4.40 5.93 -11.93
CA GLN A 135 5.14 7.02 -11.27
C GLN A 135 4.26 7.86 -10.35
N ARG A 136 3.01 7.46 -10.17
CA ARG A 136 2.05 8.19 -9.35
C ARG A 136 1.25 7.19 -8.52
N PRO A 137 1.04 7.46 -7.23
CA PRO A 137 0.15 6.61 -6.44
C PRO A 137 -1.29 6.76 -6.90
N GLN A 138 -2.05 5.68 -6.77
CA GLN A 138 -3.49 5.72 -7.03
C GLN A 138 -4.21 6.51 -5.94
N GLN A 139 -5.43 6.94 -6.21
CA GLN A 139 -6.20 7.80 -5.31
C GLN A 139 -6.33 7.21 -3.91
N ILE A 140 -6.65 5.93 -3.79
CA ILE A 140 -6.80 5.27 -2.49
C ILE A 140 -5.46 5.27 -1.74
N SER A 141 -4.37 4.97 -2.44
CA SER A 141 -3.03 5.00 -1.86
C SER A 141 -2.67 6.41 -1.38
N LEU A 142 -3.02 7.41 -2.18
CA LEU A 142 -2.78 8.81 -1.84
C LEU A 142 -3.55 9.23 -0.59
N THR A 143 -4.80 8.80 -0.47
CA THR A 143 -5.62 9.04 0.73
C THR A 143 -4.96 8.42 1.96
N LEU A 144 -4.49 7.19 1.83
CA LEU A 144 -3.80 6.49 2.92
C LEU A 144 -2.50 7.20 3.31
N MET A 145 -1.71 7.62 2.32
CA MET A 145 -0.48 8.39 2.55
C MET A 145 -0.78 9.67 3.33
N LYS A 146 -1.82 10.38 2.93
CA LYS A 146 -2.21 11.63 3.60
C LYS A 146 -2.58 11.39 5.05
N ARG A 147 -3.30 10.32 5.36
CA ARG A 147 -3.65 9.96 6.75
C ARG A 147 -2.40 9.72 7.58
N VAL A 148 -1.41 9.00 7.02
CA VAL A 148 -0.14 8.73 7.70
C VAL A 148 0.63 10.01 7.95
N LEU A 149 0.68 10.90 6.96
CA LEU A 149 1.38 12.19 7.09
C LEU A 149 0.71 13.10 8.11
N ASP A 150 -0.61 13.08 8.19
CA ASP A 150 -1.35 13.84 9.20
C ASP A 150 -1.03 13.30 10.61
N ASP A 151 -0.94 12.00 10.78
CA ASP A 151 -0.54 11.37 12.05
C ASP A 151 0.89 11.75 12.43
N ARG A 152 1.80 11.78 11.47
CA ARG A 152 3.18 12.23 11.68
C ARG A 152 3.22 13.66 12.21
N LEU A 153 2.44 14.55 11.60
CA LEU A 153 2.39 15.95 12.01
C LEU A 153 1.89 16.09 13.45
N ILE A 154 0.84 15.34 13.82
CA ILE A 154 0.30 15.34 15.17
C ILE A 154 1.35 14.85 16.16
N SER A 155 2.04 13.76 15.84
CA SER A 155 3.11 13.20 16.66
C SER A 155 4.23 14.22 16.88
N ASP A 156 4.65 14.92 15.83
CA ASP A 156 5.69 15.95 15.92
C ASP A 156 5.27 17.11 16.82
N ILE A 157 4.02 17.51 16.79
CA ILE A 157 3.49 18.56 17.66
C ILE A 157 3.50 18.13 19.13
N VAL A 158 3.11 16.88 19.40
CA VAL A 158 3.01 16.35 20.78
C VAL A 158 4.39 16.13 21.40
N THR A 159 5.37 15.72 20.60
CA THR A 159 6.71 15.37 21.10
C THR A 159 7.66 16.57 21.20
N LYS A 160 7.34 17.68 20.57
CA LYS A 160 8.17 18.89 20.70
C LYS A 160 7.90 19.59 22.04
N PRO A 161 8.97 19.84 22.80
CA PRO A 161 8.82 20.58 24.07
C PRO A 161 8.40 22.04 23.87
#